data_2d7140fb2e2be798068135adca947b0c
#
_entry.id   2d7140fb2e2be798068135adca947b0c
#
_cell.length_a   1.000
_cell.length_b   1.000
_cell.length_c   1.000
_cell.angle_alpha   90.00
_cell.angle_beta   90.00
_cell.angle_gamma   90.00
#
_symmetry.space_group_name_H-M   'P 1'
#
loop_
_entity.id
_entity.type
_entity.pdbx_description
1 polymer ?
#
loop_
_entity_poly.entity_id
_entity_poly.type
_entity_poly.pdbx_seq_one_letter_code
_entity_poly.pdbx_strand_id
1 'polypeptide(L)'
;SAIAATAPVIHADDEKVAQGISVIFFFNVLAALLFPLLGQAVGFDTTSGEAFGIFAGTAVNDTSSVTAAASTWDSMWGLGSQTLDKAVTVKLTRTLAIIPITLVLSLMQAKKAGNAKGGFHLKNAFPMFILWFVCASVVTTLCTSFVAPAAVFKPLKELSKFFIIMAMAAIGLNSNVVKLVKSGGKPLLLGACCWAGITAVSLLMQRVMGLW
;
A
#
# COMPACT_ATOMS: atom_id res chain seq x y z
N SER A 1 -6.67 3.77 -2.65
CA SER A 1 -6.44 5.25 -2.69
C SER A 1 -6.21 5.77 -4.11
N ALA A 2 -5.36 5.13 -4.94
CA ALA A 2 -5.10 5.60 -6.32
C ALA A 2 -6.37 5.60 -7.19
N ILE A 3 -7.19 4.54 -7.15
CA ILE A 3 -8.47 4.49 -7.88
C ILE A 3 -9.39 5.62 -7.41
N ALA A 4 -9.54 5.82 -6.11
CA ALA A 4 -10.39 6.87 -5.58
C ALA A 4 -9.91 8.28 -5.98
N ALA A 5 -8.61 8.48 -6.17
CA ALA A 5 -8.05 9.73 -6.63
C ALA A 5 -8.20 9.94 -8.15
N THR A 6 -8.11 8.88 -8.95
CA THR A 6 -8.13 8.98 -10.42
C THR A 6 -9.51 8.80 -11.03
N ALA A 7 -10.42 8.02 -10.42
CA ALA A 7 -11.75 7.76 -10.95
C ALA A 7 -12.56 9.03 -11.26
N PRO A 8 -12.62 10.05 -10.39
CA PRO A 8 -13.31 11.31 -10.70
C PRO A 8 -12.65 12.07 -11.87
N VAL A 9 -11.31 11.97 -11.99
CA VAL A 9 -10.55 12.66 -13.03
C VAL A 9 -10.86 12.10 -14.42
N ILE A 10 -11.05 10.78 -14.53
CA ILE A 10 -11.32 10.11 -15.82
C ILE A 10 -12.83 9.88 -16.06
N HIS A 11 -13.69 10.38 -15.18
CA HIS A 11 -15.15 10.17 -15.22
C HIS A 11 -15.52 8.68 -15.34
N ALA A 12 -14.88 7.85 -14.50
CA ALA A 12 -15.12 6.42 -14.49
C ALA A 12 -16.51 6.09 -13.90
N ASP A 13 -17.13 5.07 -14.47
CA ASP A 13 -18.41 4.54 -14.01
C ASP A 13 -18.28 3.92 -12.61
N ASP A 14 -19.15 4.31 -11.68
CA ASP A 14 -19.10 3.89 -10.27
C ASP A 14 -19.15 2.36 -10.10
N GLU A 15 -19.89 1.66 -10.94
CA GLU A 15 -19.95 0.20 -10.89
C GLU A 15 -18.61 -0.43 -11.25
N LYS A 16 -17.94 0.07 -12.27
CA LYS A 16 -16.60 -0.40 -12.68
C LYS A 16 -15.54 -0.06 -11.65
N VAL A 17 -15.65 1.10 -11.00
CA VAL A 17 -14.79 1.51 -9.90
C VAL A 17 -14.95 0.55 -8.72
N ALA A 18 -16.19 0.24 -8.32
CA ALA A 18 -16.47 -0.68 -7.24
C ALA A 18 -15.96 -2.11 -7.54
N GLN A 19 -16.14 -2.60 -8.79
CA GLN A 19 -15.59 -3.88 -9.22
C GLN A 19 -14.05 -3.89 -9.13
N GLY A 20 -13.39 -2.86 -9.64
CA GLY A 20 -11.93 -2.73 -9.58
C GLY A 20 -11.39 -2.72 -8.16
N ILE A 21 -12.04 -1.97 -7.27
CA ILE A 21 -11.68 -1.93 -5.84
C ILE A 21 -11.83 -3.32 -5.20
N SER A 22 -12.92 -4.03 -5.47
CA SER A 22 -13.17 -5.35 -4.92
C SER A 22 -12.13 -6.38 -5.38
N VAL A 23 -11.74 -6.35 -6.66
CA VAL A 23 -10.68 -7.22 -7.20
C VAL A 23 -9.34 -6.94 -6.53
N ILE A 24 -8.99 -5.67 -6.37
CA ILE A 24 -7.74 -5.29 -5.68
C ILE A 24 -7.73 -5.76 -4.23
N PHE A 25 -8.83 -5.60 -3.51
CA PHE A 25 -8.93 -6.11 -2.12
C PHE A 25 -8.76 -7.62 -2.05
N PHE A 26 -9.35 -8.36 -2.97
CA PHE A 26 -9.21 -9.81 -3.03
C PHE A 26 -7.73 -10.22 -3.19
N PHE A 27 -7.01 -9.65 -4.17
CA PHE A 27 -5.59 -9.95 -4.37
C PHE A 27 -4.71 -9.43 -3.25
N ASN A 28 -5.09 -8.36 -2.56
CA ASN A 28 -4.37 -7.89 -1.38
C ASN A 28 -4.48 -8.86 -0.20
N VAL A 29 -5.66 -9.44 0.03
CA VAL A 29 -5.83 -10.49 1.06
C VAL A 29 -5.02 -11.73 0.70
N LEU A 30 -5.07 -12.16 -0.58
CA LEU A 30 -4.23 -13.25 -1.06
C LEU A 30 -2.74 -12.97 -0.86
N ALA A 31 -2.28 -11.75 -1.20
CA ALA A 31 -0.90 -11.36 -0.99
C ALA A 31 -0.49 -11.39 0.49
N ALA A 32 -1.35 -10.92 1.38
CA ALA A 32 -1.08 -10.93 2.82
C ALA A 32 -0.85 -12.35 3.37
N LEU A 33 -1.54 -13.34 2.80
CA LEU A 33 -1.42 -14.75 3.20
C LEU A 33 -0.29 -15.49 2.46
N LEU A 34 -0.16 -15.28 1.15
CA LEU A 34 0.73 -16.07 0.31
C LEU A 34 2.15 -15.50 0.23
N PHE A 35 2.35 -14.20 0.38
CA PHE A 35 3.68 -13.60 0.22
C PHE A 35 4.69 -14.01 1.29
N PRO A 36 4.34 -14.18 2.57
CA PRO A 36 5.28 -14.75 3.54
C PRO A 36 5.75 -16.16 3.14
N LEU A 37 4.85 -16.99 2.63
CA LEU A 37 5.20 -18.33 2.13
C LEU A 37 6.04 -18.26 0.85
N LEU A 38 5.68 -17.35 -0.05
CA LEU A 38 6.45 -17.11 -1.28
C LEU A 38 7.86 -16.60 -0.94
N GLY A 39 7.99 -15.68 0.02
CA GLY A 39 9.28 -15.15 0.46
C GLY A 39 10.20 -16.25 1.00
N GLN A 40 9.64 -17.18 1.76
CA GLN A 40 10.36 -18.36 2.23
C GLN A 40 10.78 -19.27 1.06
N ALA A 41 9.88 -19.52 0.10
CA ALA A 41 10.15 -20.38 -1.05
C ALA A 41 11.20 -19.79 -2.00
N VAL A 42 11.23 -18.47 -2.15
CA VAL A 42 12.20 -17.74 -2.97
C VAL A 42 13.57 -17.63 -2.27
N GLY A 43 13.61 -17.78 -0.95
CA GLY A 43 14.85 -17.78 -0.16
C GLY A 43 15.26 -16.38 0.31
N PHE A 44 14.31 -15.54 0.69
CA PHE A 44 14.65 -14.28 1.36
C PHE A 44 15.37 -14.53 2.67
N ASP A 45 16.27 -13.63 3.03
CA ASP A 45 16.98 -13.67 4.30
C ASP A 45 15.99 -13.62 5.48
N THR A 46 16.07 -14.62 6.33
CA THR A 46 15.22 -14.77 7.52
C THR A 46 15.81 -14.14 8.78
N THR A 47 17.03 -13.66 8.71
CA THR A 47 17.74 -12.99 9.82
C THR A 47 17.54 -11.48 9.81
N SER A 48 17.27 -10.93 8.64
CA SER A 48 16.93 -9.51 8.48
C SER A 48 15.58 -9.37 7.77
N GLY A 49 14.76 -8.44 8.22
CA GLY A 49 13.46 -8.15 7.61
C GLY A 49 13.53 -7.25 6.37
N GLU A 50 14.73 -6.87 5.91
CA GLU A 50 14.88 -5.82 4.90
C GLU A 50 14.40 -6.26 3.53
N ALA A 51 14.89 -7.39 3.02
CA ALA A 51 14.55 -7.87 1.67
C ALA A 51 13.05 -8.16 1.54
N PHE A 52 12.48 -8.90 2.49
CA PHE A 52 11.04 -9.16 2.48
C PHE A 52 10.21 -7.87 2.71
N GLY A 53 10.68 -6.95 3.54
CA GLY A 53 10.05 -5.65 3.76
C GLY A 53 9.96 -4.80 2.49
N ILE A 54 11.04 -4.74 1.70
CA ILE A 54 11.06 -4.07 0.40
C ILE A 54 10.10 -4.76 -0.57
N PHE A 55 10.12 -6.09 -0.63
CA PHE A 55 9.22 -6.88 -1.46
C PHE A 55 7.75 -6.61 -1.11
N ALA A 56 7.36 -6.76 0.14
CA ALA A 56 6.00 -6.53 0.59
C ALA A 56 5.54 -5.09 0.32
N GLY A 57 6.39 -4.09 0.61
CA GLY A 57 6.10 -2.68 0.38
C GLY A 57 5.91 -2.31 -1.09
N THR A 58 6.61 -2.98 -2.01
CA THR A 58 6.51 -2.73 -3.46
C THR A 58 5.45 -3.58 -4.14
N ALA A 59 5.32 -4.85 -3.80
CA ALA A 59 4.46 -5.80 -4.51
C ALA A 59 2.99 -5.75 -4.05
N VAL A 60 2.71 -5.48 -2.78
CA VAL A 60 1.34 -5.39 -2.26
C VAL A 60 0.77 -3.99 -2.50
N ASN A 61 -0.49 -3.88 -2.90
CA ASN A 61 -1.07 -2.58 -3.27
C ASN A 61 -1.64 -1.78 -2.09
N ASP A 62 -2.20 -2.43 -1.09
CA ASP A 62 -2.82 -1.78 0.05
C ASP A 62 -1.91 -1.79 1.29
N THR A 63 -1.92 -0.69 2.05
CA THR A 63 -1.05 -0.52 3.22
C THR A 63 -1.39 -1.52 4.34
N SER A 64 -2.67 -1.81 4.56
CA SER A 64 -3.10 -2.76 5.58
C SER A 64 -2.61 -4.18 5.28
N SER A 65 -2.68 -4.59 4.01
CA SER A 65 -2.20 -5.90 3.56
C SER A 65 -0.66 -6.00 3.57
N VAL A 66 0.04 -4.90 3.25
CA VAL A 66 1.51 -4.79 3.45
C VAL A 66 1.86 -5.04 4.91
N THR A 67 1.16 -4.35 5.81
CA THR A 67 1.38 -4.48 7.25
C THR A 67 1.13 -5.90 7.73
N ALA A 68 0.05 -6.54 7.26
CA ALA A 68 -0.26 -7.93 7.62
C ALA A 68 0.82 -8.90 7.14
N ALA A 69 1.23 -8.81 5.86
CA ALA A 69 2.29 -9.66 5.32
C ALA A 69 3.62 -9.49 6.07
N ALA A 70 4.01 -8.24 6.32
CA ALA A 70 5.25 -7.93 7.02
C ALA A 70 5.24 -8.34 8.49
N SER A 71 4.12 -8.12 9.20
CA SER A 71 3.96 -8.59 10.58
C SER A 71 3.94 -10.11 10.68
N THR A 72 3.37 -10.80 9.68
CA THR A 72 3.42 -12.26 9.60
C THR A 72 4.86 -12.75 9.46
N TRP A 73 5.64 -12.12 8.57
CA TRP A 73 7.07 -12.44 8.41
C TRP A 73 7.85 -12.19 9.70
N ASP A 74 7.66 -11.03 10.33
CA ASP A 74 8.28 -10.72 11.63
C ASP A 74 7.93 -11.76 12.71
N SER A 75 6.68 -12.23 12.73
CA SER A 75 6.22 -13.26 13.68
C SER A 75 6.80 -14.63 13.39
N MET A 76 6.94 -15.01 12.12
CA MET A 76 7.51 -16.29 11.70
C MET A 76 8.98 -16.42 12.09
N TRP A 77 9.74 -15.33 12.02
CA TRP A 77 11.20 -15.33 12.20
C TRP A 77 11.68 -14.59 13.44
N GLY A 78 10.77 -14.09 14.28
CA GLY A 78 11.11 -13.42 15.53
C GLY A 78 11.83 -12.09 15.37
N LEU A 79 11.60 -11.38 14.26
CA LEU A 79 12.29 -10.13 13.90
C LEU A 79 11.72 -8.87 14.61
N GLY A 80 10.75 -9.05 15.49
CA GLY A 80 10.11 -7.96 16.22
C GLY A 80 9.23 -7.09 15.34
N SER A 81 9.76 -6.04 14.73
CA SER A 81 9.02 -5.18 13.80
C SER A 81 9.90 -4.65 12.65
N GLN A 82 11.03 -5.26 12.41
CA GLN A 82 11.99 -4.78 11.40
C GLN A 82 11.39 -4.81 9.98
N THR A 83 10.77 -5.92 9.63
CA THR A 83 10.12 -6.08 8.33
C THR A 83 8.95 -5.12 8.18
N LEU A 84 8.13 -4.98 9.22
CA LEU A 84 6.98 -4.09 9.24
C LEU A 84 7.41 -2.63 9.01
N ASP A 85 8.39 -2.15 9.75
CA ASP A 85 8.88 -0.79 9.67
C ASP A 85 9.45 -0.48 8.27
N LYS A 86 10.21 -1.41 7.70
CA LYS A 86 10.75 -1.30 6.34
C LYS A 86 9.65 -1.31 5.28
N ALA A 87 8.73 -2.26 5.35
CA ALA A 87 7.64 -2.41 4.37
C ALA A 87 6.72 -1.19 4.34
N VAL A 88 6.36 -0.66 5.51
CA VAL A 88 5.51 0.54 5.61
C VAL A 88 6.23 1.76 5.06
N THR A 89 7.51 1.94 5.37
CA THR A 89 8.32 3.06 4.85
C THR A 89 8.39 3.03 3.32
N VAL A 90 8.72 1.87 2.73
CA VAL A 90 8.74 1.69 1.28
C VAL A 90 7.37 1.96 0.66
N LYS A 91 6.30 1.48 1.29
CA LYS A 91 4.93 1.70 0.83
C LYS A 91 4.53 3.16 0.85
N LEU A 92 4.83 3.88 1.90
CA LEU A 92 4.50 5.29 2.03
C LEU A 92 5.28 6.15 1.02
N THR A 93 6.55 5.85 0.79
CA THR A 93 7.36 6.51 -0.25
C THR A 93 6.72 6.32 -1.64
N ARG A 94 6.28 5.10 -1.96
CA ARG A 94 5.54 4.85 -3.22
C ARG A 94 4.23 5.63 -3.29
N THR A 95 3.54 5.79 -2.18
CA THR A 95 2.27 6.53 -2.12
C THR A 95 2.46 8.02 -2.43
N LEU A 96 3.62 8.60 -2.11
CA LEU A 96 3.96 9.97 -2.50
C LEU A 96 3.95 10.19 -4.03
N ALA A 97 4.25 9.16 -4.82
CA ALA A 97 4.21 9.24 -6.28
C ALA A 97 2.79 9.47 -6.85
N ILE A 98 1.73 9.24 -6.08
CA ILE A 98 0.35 9.53 -6.48
C ILE A 98 0.18 11.04 -6.74
N ILE A 99 0.87 11.90 -5.98
CA ILE A 99 0.74 13.36 -6.09
C ILE A 99 1.15 13.85 -7.49
N PRO A 100 2.36 13.60 -7.99
CA PRO A 100 2.76 14.04 -9.33
C PRO A 100 1.91 13.38 -10.42
N ILE A 101 1.51 12.12 -10.26
CA ILE A 101 0.67 11.41 -11.24
C ILE A 101 -0.70 12.07 -11.37
N THR A 102 -1.38 12.32 -10.26
CA THR A 102 -2.70 12.98 -10.26
C THR A 102 -2.61 14.42 -10.77
N LEU A 103 -1.52 15.12 -10.45
CA LEU A 103 -1.26 16.46 -10.96
C LEU A 103 -1.14 16.46 -12.50
N VAL A 104 -0.31 15.58 -13.05
CA VAL A 104 -0.14 15.46 -14.51
C VAL A 104 -1.44 15.08 -15.19
N LEU A 105 -2.19 14.11 -14.66
CA LEU A 105 -3.50 13.72 -15.21
C LEU A 105 -4.50 14.87 -15.19
N SER A 106 -4.57 15.63 -14.11
CA SER A 106 -5.45 16.80 -13.99
C SER A 106 -5.08 17.90 -14.98
N LEU A 107 -3.78 18.14 -15.20
CA LEU A 107 -3.28 19.09 -16.21
C LEU A 107 -3.62 18.63 -17.64
N MET A 108 -3.46 17.35 -17.94
CA MET A 108 -3.80 16.79 -19.25
C MET A 108 -5.30 16.91 -19.53
N GLN A 109 -6.13 16.67 -18.53
CA GLN A 109 -7.59 16.79 -18.63
C GLN A 109 -8.02 18.25 -18.84
N ALA A 110 -7.43 19.19 -18.08
CA ALA A 110 -7.68 20.62 -18.24
C ALA A 110 -7.33 21.12 -19.66
N LYS A 111 -6.23 20.64 -20.24
CA LYS A 111 -5.85 20.92 -21.63
C LYS A 111 -6.85 20.38 -22.66
N LYS A 112 -7.40 19.18 -22.45
CA LYS A 112 -8.42 18.57 -23.35
C LYS A 112 -9.76 19.28 -23.26
N ALA A 113 -10.14 19.80 -22.11
CA ALA A 113 -11.44 20.47 -21.90
C ALA A 113 -11.49 21.91 -22.46
N GLY A 114 -10.40 22.47 -22.99
CA GLY A 114 -10.36 23.81 -23.60
C GLY A 114 -10.67 24.97 -22.64
N ASN A 115 -10.84 24.74 -21.36
CA ASN A 115 -11.27 25.73 -20.38
C ASN A 115 -10.17 26.02 -19.36
N ALA A 116 -9.39 27.05 -19.63
CA ALA A 116 -8.37 27.59 -18.71
C ALA A 116 -8.96 28.32 -17.48
N LYS A 117 -10.26 28.21 -17.20
CA LYS A 117 -10.96 28.94 -16.13
C LYS A 117 -11.46 28.09 -14.96
N GLY A 118 -11.19 26.79 -14.94
CA GLY A 118 -11.45 25.96 -13.75
C GLY A 118 -10.32 26.13 -12.75
N GLY A 119 -10.55 26.85 -11.65
CA GLY A 119 -9.57 27.03 -10.59
C GLY A 119 -9.00 25.69 -10.15
N PHE A 120 -7.68 25.61 -10.13
CA PHE A 120 -6.93 24.42 -9.76
C PHE A 120 -7.18 24.13 -8.27
N HIS A 121 -8.16 23.27 -7.95
CA HIS A 121 -8.40 22.82 -6.58
C HIS A 121 -7.33 21.80 -6.16
N LEU A 122 -6.10 22.28 -5.97
CA LEU A 122 -4.97 21.50 -5.44
C LEU A 122 -5.37 20.81 -4.12
N LYS A 123 -6.30 21.42 -3.38
CA LYS A 123 -6.81 20.91 -2.11
C LYS A 123 -7.58 19.59 -2.23
N ASN A 124 -8.23 19.33 -3.37
CA ASN A 124 -8.99 18.09 -3.60
C ASN A 124 -8.11 16.96 -4.19
N ALA A 125 -6.97 17.31 -4.78
CA ALA A 125 -6.02 16.34 -5.34
C ALA A 125 -4.98 15.87 -4.31
N PHE A 126 -4.82 16.59 -3.20
CA PHE A 126 -3.80 16.29 -2.19
C PHE A 126 -4.39 15.37 -1.10
N PRO A 127 -3.91 14.12 -0.96
CA PRO A 127 -4.37 13.24 0.10
C PRO A 127 -3.93 13.77 1.47
N MET A 128 -4.85 14.30 2.26
CA MET A 128 -4.56 14.93 3.57
C MET A 128 -3.81 14.01 4.53
N PHE A 129 -3.98 12.68 4.42
CA PHE A 129 -3.27 11.73 5.27
C PHE A 129 -1.74 11.76 5.06
N ILE A 130 -1.27 12.12 3.84
CA ILE A 130 0.17 12.26 3.57
C ILE A 130 0.74 13.46 4.31
N LEU A 131 0.00 14.58 4.35
CA LEU A 131 0.40 15.76 5.13
C LEU A 131 0.55 15.41 6.61
N TRP A 132 -0.47 14.72 7.17
CA TRP A 132 -0.43 14.26 8.57
C TRP A 132 0.72 13.29 8.84
N PHE A 133 1.01 12.40 7.88
CA PHE A 133 2.15 11.47 7.99
C PHE A 133 3.48 12.23 8.01
N VAL A 134 3.68 13.19 7.11
CA VAL A 134 4.91 14.01 7.08
C VAL A 134 5.03 14.83 8.36
N CYS A 135 3.97 15.48 8.81
CA CYS A 135 3.96 16.21 10.07
C CYS A 135 4.30 15.31 11.27
N ALA A 136 3.69 14.14 11.36
CA ALA A 136 3.98 13.18 12.43
C ALA A 136 5.43 12.69 12.38
N SER A 137 5.97 12.44 11.18
CA SER A 137 7.36 12.05 10.98
C SER A 137 8.32 13.14 11.44
N VAL A 138 8.08 14.40 11.08
CA VAL A 138 8.89 15.54 11.52
C VAL A 138 8.82 15.69 13.03
N VAL A 139 7.61 15.64 13.62
CA VAL A 139 7.44 15.72 15.08
C VAL A 139 8.17 14.60 15.78
N THR A 140 8.04 13.36 15.30
CA THR A 140 8.75 12.21 15.89
C THR A 140 10.25 12.39 15.81
N THR A 141 10.79 12.82 14.66
CA THR A 141 12.22 13.07 14.47
C THR A 141 12.72 14.15 15.43
N LEU A 142 12.00 15.27 15.54
CA LEU A 142 12.39 16.34 16.45
C LEU A 142 12.29 15.90 17.92
N CYS A 143 11.22 15.22 18.30
CA CYS A 143 11.05 14.73 19.66
C CYS A 143 12.14 13.72 20.05
N THR A 144 12.47 12.79 19.17
CA THR A 144 13.53 11.79 19.45
C THR A 144 14.92 12.40 19.48
N SER A 145 15.15 13.48 18.70
CA SER A 145 16.46 14.15 18.67
C SER A 145 16.69 15.12 19.83
N PHE A 146 15.65 15.76 20.35
CA PHE A 146 15.80 16.88 21.28
C PHE A 146 15.14 16.71 22.65
N VAL A 147 14.08 15.92 22.80
CA VAL A 147 13.22 16.02 24.00
C VAL A 147 12.95 14.69 24.69
N ALA A 148 12.76 13.58 23.98
CA ALA A 148 12.24 12.38 24.57
C ALA A 148 12.89 11.09 24.06
N PRO A 149 13.11 10.09 24.93
CA PRO A 149 13.57 8.80 24.48
C PRO A 149 12.49 8.10 23.64
N ALA A 150 12.93 7.32 22.64
CA ALA A 150 12.06 6.54 21.74
C ALA A 150 11.01 5.66 22.48
N ALA A 151 11.21 5.42 23.77
CA ALA A 151 10.30 4.68 24.63
C ALA A 151 8.90 5.30 24.74
N VAL A 152 8.75 6.62 24.59
CA VAL A 152 7.46 7.32 24.65
C VAL A 152 6.56 6.91 23.49
N PHE A 153 7.12 6.55 22.34
CA PHE A 153 6.35 6.15 21.15
C PHE A 153 5.99 4.66 21.14
N LYS A 154 6.56 3.83 22.03
CA LYS A 154 6.23 2.40 22.12
C LYS A 154 4.74 2.12 22.30
N PRO A 155 4.02 2.71 23.27
CA PRO A 155 2.60 2.44 23.45
C PRO A 155 1.74 2.88 22.26
N LEU A 156 2.12 3.98 21.57
CA LEU A 156 1.45 4.39 20.34
C LEU A 156 1.65 3.37 19.23
N LYS A 157 2.85 2.81 19.11
CA LYS A 157 3.16 1.77 18.11
C LYS A 157 2.36 0.50 18.36
N GLU A 158 2.24 0.05 19.61
CA GLU A 158 1.43 -1.12 19.96
C GLU A 158 -0.07 -0.88 19.73
N LEU A 159 -0.56 0.31 20.08
CA LEU A 159 -1.94 0.71 19.79
C LEU A 159 -2.22 0.74 18.29
N SER A 160 -1.29 1.25 17.48
CA SER A 160 -1.37 1.24 16.02
C SER A 160 -1.46 -0.19 15.47
N LYS A 161 -0.62 -1.12 15.95
CA LYS A 161 -0.69 -2.53 15.56
C LYS A 161 -2.05 -3.14 15.88
N PHE A 162 -2.60 -2.86 17.05
CA PHE A 162 -3.93 -3.34 17.45
C PHE A 162 -5.01 -2.85 16.48
N PHE A 163 -5.02 -1.55 16.14
CA PHE A 163 -5.98 -1.02 15.17
C PHE A 163 -5.81 -1.60 13.77
N ILE A 164 -4.58 -1.89 13.35
CA ILE A 164 -4.31 -2.54 12.07
C ILE A 164 -4.90 -3.95 12.04
N ILE A 165 -4.72 -4.74 13.09
CA ILE A 165 -5.29 -6.09 13.22
C ILE A 165 -6.83 -6.01 13.16
N MET A 166 -7.45 -5.08 13.89
CA MET A 166 -8.90 -4.85 13.83
C MET A 166 -9.38 -4.48 12.43
N ALA A 167 -8.68 -3.56 11.76
CA ALA A 167 -9.02 -3.14 10.40
C ALA A 167 -8.91 -4.30 9.41
N MET A 168 -7.87 -5.16 9.53
CA MET A 168 -7.70 -6.34 8.69
C MET A 168 -8.82 -7.37 8.93
N ALA A 169 -9.18 -7.62 10.18
CA ALA A 169 -10.30 -8.49 10.51
C ALA A 169 -11.63 -7.97 9.94
N ALA A 170 -11.88 -6.66 10.06
CA ALA A 170 -13.08 -6.03 9.52
C ALA A 170 -13.15 -6.12 7.98
N ILE A 171 -12.02 -5.90 7.29
CA ILE A 171 -11.93 -6.04 5.83
C ILE A 171 -12.18 -7.50 5.42
N GLY A 172 -11.57 -8.45 6.12
CA GLY A 172 -11.77 -9.88 5.86
C GLY A 172 -13.24 -10.30 5.98
N LEU A 173 -13.90 -9.90 7.05
CA LEU A 173 -15.31 -10.20 7.31
C LEU A 173 -16.25 -9.53 6.29
N ASN A 174 -15.92 -8.35 5.80
CA ASN A 174 -16.75 -7.61 4.86
C ASN A 174 -16.49 -7.99 3.39
N SER A 175 -15.48 -8.81 3.12
CA SER A 175 -15.12 -9.23 1.77
C SER A 175 -15.97 -10.42 1.32
N ASN A 176 -16.92 -10.18 0.40
CA ASN A 176 -17.76 -11.24 -0.18
C ASN A 176 -17.08 -11.83 -1.43
N VAL A 177 -16.21 -12.82 -1.21
CA VAL A 177 -15.45 -13.50 -2.28
C VAL A 177 -16.38 -14.15 -3.32
N VAL A 178 -17.53 -14.69 -2.90
CA VAL A 178 -18.50 -15.33 -3.82
C VAL A 178 -19.10 -14.30 -4.78
N LYS A 179 -19.45 -13.11 -4.26
CA LYS A 179 -19.99 -12.03 -5.10
C LYS A 179 -18.92 -11.54 -6.09
N LEU A 180 -17.68 -11.49 -5.67
CA LEU A 180 -16.54 -11.07 -6.49
C LEU A 180 -16.30 -12.05 -7.66
N VAL A 181 -16.27 -13.34 -7.39
CA VAL A 181 -16.11 -14.38 -8.43
C VAL A 181 -17.28 -14.38 -9.41
N LYS A 182 -18.50 -14.12 -8.94
CA LYS A 182 -19.70 -14.01 -9.78
C LYS A 182 -19.77 -12.74 -10.62
N SER A 183 -19.08 -11.65 -10.24
CA SER A 183 -19.15 -10.36 -10.95
C SER A 183 -18.41 -10.30 -12.28
N GLY A 184 -17.71 -11.36 -12.67
CA GLY A 184 -17.15 -11.52 -14.00
C GLY A 184 -15.66 -11.88 -14.05
N GLY A 185 -15.30 -12.85 -14.90
CA GLY A 185 -13.93 -13.35 -15.01
C GLY A 185 -12.89 -12.33 -15.55
N LYS A 186 -13.33 -11.37 -16.38
CA LYS A 186 -12.42 -10.40 -17.01
C LYS A 186 -11.71 -9.46 -15.99
N PRO A 187 -12.42 -8.80 -15.05
CA PRO A 187 -11.78 -7.99 -14.03
C PRO A 187 -10.85 -8.79 -13.12
N LEU A 188 -11.24 -10.02 -12.79
CA LEU A 188 -10.44 -10.94 -11.98
C LEU A 188 -9.15 -11.36 -12.70
N LEU A 189 -9.25 -11.72 -13.99
CA LEU A 189 -8.09 -12.04 -14.80
C LEU A 189 -7.11 -10.86 -14.91
N LEU A 190 -7.64 -9.65 -15.15
CA LEU A 190 -6.82 -8.44 -15.19
C LEU A 190 -6.11 -8.19 -13.86
N GLY A 191 -6.84 -8.34 -12.73
CA GLY A 191 -6.26 -8.23 -11.39
C GLY A 191 -5.16 -9.26 -11.15
N ALA A 192 -5.37 -10.52 -11.57
CA ALA A 192 -4.38 -11.59 -11.47
C ALA A 192 -3.12 -11.27 -12.29
N CYS A 193 -3.27 -10.82 -13.53
CA CYS A 193 -2.15 -10.43 -14.38
C CYS A 193 -1.37 -9.25 -13.78
N CYS A 194 -2.06 -8.23 -13.29
CA CYS A 194 -1.40 -7.10 -12.63
C CYS A 194 -0.67 -7.54 -11.35
N TRP A 195 -1.30 -8.38 -10.53
CA TRP A 195 -0.72 -8.90 -9.29
C TRP A 195 0.53 -9.74 -9.56
N ALA A 196 0.46 -10.69 -10.51
CA ALA A 196 1.59 -11.50 -10.91
C ALA A 196 2.71 -10.64 -11.54
N GLY A 197 2.36 -9.67 -12.39
CA GLY A 197 3.31 -8.76 -13.01
C GLY A 197 4.06 -7.90 -12.01
N ILE A 198 3.37 -7.28 -11.05
CA ILE A 198 4.00 -6.48 -9.98
C ILE A 198 4.90 -7.36 -9.12
N THR A 199 4.46 -8.56 -8.77
CA THR A 199 5.24 -9.52 -7.98
C THR A 199 6.53 -9.90 -8.71
N ALA A 200 6.44 -10.29 -9.98
CA ALA A 200 7.59 -10.67 -10.80
C ALA A 200 8.57 -9.50 -10.97
N VAL A 201 8.08 -8.29 -11.28
CA VAL A 201 8.92 -7.10 -11.42
C VAL A 201 9.60 -6.75 -10.10
N SER A 202 8.89 -6.82 -8.98
CA SER A 202 9.47 -6.54 -7.66
C SER A 202 10.60 -7.51 -7.32
N LEU A 203 10.40 -8.81 -7.54
CA LEU A 203 11.44 -9.83 -7.33
C LEU A 203 12.64 -9.62 -8.26
N LEU A 204 12.37 -9.40 -9.55
CA LEU A 204 13.42 -9.17 -10.54
C LEU A 204 14.28 -7.95 -10.20
N MET A 205 13.64 -6.83 -9.87
CA MET A 205 14.35 -5.59 -9.52
C MET A 205 15.21 -5.77 -8.28
N GLN A 206 14.71 -6.44 -7.24
CA GLN A 206 15.49 -6.70 -6.03
C GLN A 206 16.69 -7.59 -6.32
N ARG A 207 16.52 -8.61 -7.17
CA ARG A 207 17.62 -9.48 -7.57
C ARG A 207 18.68 -8.73 -8.37
N VAL A 208 18.27 -7.86 -9.31
CA VAL A 208 19.19 -7.01 -10.10
C VAL A 208 19.93 -6.03 -9.21
N MET A 209 19.27 -5.51 -8.18
CA MET A 209 19.87 -4.56 -7.21
C MET A 209 20.73 -5.27 -6.14
N GLY A 210 20.78 -6.59 -6.12
CA GLY A 210 21.55 -7.35 -5.13
C GLY A 210 21.03 -7.22 -3.69
N LEU A 211 19.71 -7.04 -3.53
CA LEU A 211 19.08 -6.89 -2.21
C LEU A 211 18.75 -8.23 -1.54
N TRP A 212 18.88 -9.34 -2.26
CA TRP A 212 18.81 -10.72 -1.77
C TRP A 212 19.40 -11.69 -2.78
#